data_7ead1c6f6e307730c993765015f5901f
#
_entry.id   7ead1c6f6e307730c993765015f5901f
#
_cell.length_a   1.000
_cell.length_b   1.000
_cell.length_c   1.000
_cell.angle_alpha   90.00
_cell.angle_beta   90.00
_cell.angle_gamma   90.00
#
_symmetry.space_group_name_H-M   'P 1'
#
loop_
_entity.id
_entity.type
_entity.pdbx_description
1 polymer ?
#
loop_
_entity_poly.entity_id
_entity_poly.type
_entity_poly.pdbx_seq_one_letter_code
_entity_poly.pdbx_strand_id
1 'polypeptide(L)'
;MITETGQYMTFKLGNELFAISVAQVREVLEVSQITRVPTAPPYMRGVVNVRGQATPVVDLRRKFGLPEVEDTVNTRIIVMELELDGEATVLGGVADSVHEVIELEPANIDPPPRIAMRWRTDFIQGMGKRGDDFIIILDVNAVFTSEDMALIAVE
;
A
#
# COMPACT_ATOMS: atom_id res chain seq x y z
N MET A 1 12.00 9.51 9.60
CA MET A 1 13.07 8.59 10.00
C MET A 1 12.53 7.59 11.01
N ILE A 2 12.82 6.33 10.81
CA ILE A 2 12.38 5.28 11.74
C ILE A 2 13.37 5.21 12.90
N THR A 3 12.87 5.43 14.11
CA THR A 3 13.69 5.49 15.32
C THR A 3 13.36 4.41 16.33
N GLU A 4 12.32 3.63 16.08
CA GLU A 4 11.87 2.59 17.00
C GLU A 4 11.69 1.27 16.26
N THR A 5 11.81 0.18 17.00
CA THR A 5 11.47 -1.14 16.49
C THR A 5 9.98 -1.18 16.16
N GLY A 6 9.64 -1.67 14.98
CA GLY A 6 8.25 -1.75 14.55
C GLY A 6 7.90 -3.09 13.95
N GLN A 7 6.62 -3.36 13.89
CA GLN A 7 6.07 -4.53 13.22
C GLN A 7 5.49 -4.13 11.87
N TYR A 8 5.82 -4.89 10.86
CA TYR A 8 5.46 -4.58 9.47
C TYR A 8 4.84 -5.80 8.82
N MET A 9 3.73 -5.57 8.13
CA MET A 9 3.13 -6.62 7.30
C MET A 9 3.77 -6.57 5.92
N THR A 10 4.24 -7.72 5.45
CA THR A 10 4.90 -7.82 4.15
C THR A 10 3.92 -8.28 3.09
N PHE A 11 4.11 -7.78 1.87
CA PHE A 11 3.30 -8.16 0.72
C PHE A 11 4.13 -8.02 -0.55
N LYS A 12 3.70 -8.69 -1.59
CA LYS A 12 4.40 -8.63 -2.88
C LYS A 12 3.62 -7.87 -3.93
N LEU A 13 4.38 -7.12 -4.73
CA LEU A 13 3.94 -6.58 -6.00
C LEU A 13 4.99 -7.01 -7.02
N GLY A 14 4.61 -7.90 -7.93
CA GLY A 14 5.57 -8.51 -8.85
C GLY A 14 6.59 -9.34 -8.08
N ASN A 15 7.85 -9.08 -8.33
CA ASN A 15 8.96 -9.79 -7.67
C ASN A 15 9.49 -9.06 -6.45
N GLU A 16 8.93 -7.89 -6.12
CA GLU A 16 9.45 -7.06 -5.03
C GLU A 16 8.64 -7.22 -3.77
N LEU A 17 9.32 -7.24 -2.65
CA LEU A 17 8.71 -7.35 -1.34
C LEU A 17 8.59 -5.96 -0.73
N PHE A 18 7.38 -5.63 -0.32
CA PHE A 18 7.04 -4.36 0.31
C PHE A 18 6.56 -4.61 1.73
N ALA A 19 6.55 -3.58 2.54
CA ALA A 19 6.03 -3.66 3.90
C ALA A 19 5.35 -2.36 4.29
N ILE A 20 4.32 -2.49 5.13
CA ILE A 20 3.65 -1.35 5.75
C ILE A 20 3.52 -1.60 7.24
N SER A 21 3.49 -0.52 8.02
CA SER A 21 3.31 -0.64 9.47
C SER A 21 2.00 -1.36 9.79
N VAL A 22 2.07 -2.32 10.69
CA VAL A 22 0.89 -3.05 11.15
C VAL A 22 -0.15 -2.09 11.76
N ALA A 23 0.31 -0.98 12.34
CA ALA A 23 -0.59 0.01 12.93
C ALA A 23 -1.55 0.61 11.90
N GLN A 24 -1.20 0.57 10.62
CA GLN A 24 -2.02 1.12 9.54
C GLN A 24 -2.90 0.08 8.85
N VAL A 25 -2.74 -1.19 9.19
CA VAL A 25 -3.53 -2.27 8.59
C VAL A 25 -4.75 -2.54 9.46
N ARG A 26 -5.93 -2.45 8.87
CA ARG A 26 -7.16 -2.81 9.55
C ARG A 26 -7.50 -4.28 9.38
N GLU A 27 -7.45 -4.74 8.14
CA GLU A 27 -7.72 -6.14 7.82
C GLU A 27 -7.23 -6.48 6.42
N VAL A 28 -7.16 -7.76 6.13
CA VAL A 28 -6.79 -8.27 4.82
C VAL A 28 -7.94 -9.12 4.32
N LEU A 29 -8.38 -8.85 3.10
CA LEU A 29 -9.53 -9.53 2.51
C LEU A 29 -9.13 -10.26 1.25
N GLU A 30 -9.82 -11.34 0.95
CA GLU A 30 -9.76 -11.95 -0.36
C GLU A 30 -10.46 -11.02 -1.35
N VAL A 31 -10.05 -11.08 -2.61
CA VAL A 31 -10.70 -10.28 -3.64
C VAL A 31 -12.11 -10.82 -3.83
N SER A 32 -13.08 -9.95 -3.63
CA SER A 32 -14.48 -10.25 -3.83
C SER A 32 -15.03 -9.34 -4.91
N GLN A 33 -16.33 -9.18 -4.93
CA GLN A 33 -16.98 -8.36 -5.92
C GLN A 33 -16.63 -6.88 -5.74
N ILE A 34 -15.96 -6.31 -6.75
CA ILE A 34 -15.57 -4.90 -6.77
C ILE A 34 -16.50 -4.18 -7.71
N THR A 35 -17.18 -3.16 -7.20
CA THR A 35 -18.05 -2.32 -8.02
C THR A 35 -17.23 -1.20 -8.64
N ARG A 36 -17.22 -1.13 -9.97
CA ARG A 36 -16.47 -0.11 -10.69
C ARG A 36 -17.14 1.25 -10.55
N VAL A 37 -16.33 2.28 -10.41
CA VAL A 37 -16.78 3.67 -10.37
C VAL A 37 -16.47 4.30 -11.73
N PRO A 38 -17.47 4.82 -12.46
CA PRO A 38 -17.21 5.47 -13.74
C PRO A 38 -16.30 6.68 -13.60
N THR A 39 -15.45 6.90 -14.58
CA THR A 39 -14.54 8.04 -14.68
C THR A 39 -13.47 8.12 -13.58
N ALA A 40 -13.29 7.05 -12.82
CA ALA A 40 -12.24 6.98 -11.81
C ALA A 40 -10.85 6.91 -12.45
N PRO A 41 -9.79 7.31 -11.71
CA PRO A 41 -8.42 7.16 -12.22
C PRO A 41 -8.09 5.70 -12.54
N PRO A 42 -7.14 5.45 -13.47
CA PRO A 42 -6.80 4.08 -13.88
C PRO A 42 -6.36 3.16 -12.73
N TYR A 43 -5.75 3.71 -11.69
CA TYR A 43 -5.30 2.89 -10.54
C TYR A 43 -6.44 2.53 -9.59
N MET A 44 -7.60 3.14 -9.71
CA MET A 44 -8.75 2.80 -8.88
C MET A 44 -9.53 1.64 -9.47
N ARG A 45 -9.61 0.53 -8.74
CA ARG A 45 -10.36 -0.66 -9.16
C ARG A 45 -11.87 -0.49 -8.96
N GLY A 46 -12.27 0.28 -7.97
CA GLY A 46 -13.66 0.49 -7.64
C GLY A 46 -13.88 0.57 -6.14
N VAL A 47 -15.03 0.12 -5.68
CA VAL A 47 -15.35 0.07 -4.25
C VAL A 47 -15.79 -1.32 -3.86
N VAL A 48 -15.49 -1.69 -2.62
CA VAL A 48 -15.95 -2.94 -2.01
C VAL A 48 -16.70 -2.63 -0.74
N ASN A 49 -17.58 -3.55 -0.37
CA ASN A 49 -18.30 -3.44 0.90
C ASN A 49 -17.41 -4.01 2.01
N VAL A 50 -16.95 -3.15 2.91
CA VAL A 50 -16.21 -3.56 4.10
C VAL A 50 -17.07 -3.19 5.31
N ARG A 51 -17.64 -4.19 5.93
CA ARG A 51 -18.51 -4.02 7.14
C ARG A 51 -19.62 -2.98 6.93
N GLY A 52 -20.23 -3.01 5.73
CA GLY A 52 -21.31 -2.09 5.37
C GLY A 52 -20.86 -0.74 4.85
N GLN A 53 -19.56 -0.53 4.71
CA GLN A 53 -18.99 0.72 4.21
C GLN A 53 -18.48 0.54 2.79
N ALA A 54 -18.80 1.49 1.92
CA ALA A 54 -18.24 1.53 0.57
C ALA A 54 -16.78 2.02 0.68
N THR A 55 -15.84 1.11 0.45
CA THR A 55 -14.42 1.39 0.64
C THR A 55 -13.73 1.42 -0.72
N PRO A 56 -13.05 2.52 -1.07
CA PRO A 56 -12.30 2.58 -2.32
C PRO A 56 -11.18 1.55 -2.35
N VAL A 57 -10.97 0.95 -3.52
CA VAL A 57 -9.91 -0.05 -3.72
C VAL A 57 -8.99 0.43 -4.83
N VAL A 58 -7.72 0.52 -4.51
CA VAL A 58 -6.67 0.99 -5.41
C VAL A 58 -5.76 -0.17 -5.78
N ASP A 59 -5.43 -0.28 -7.07
CA ASP A 59 -4.44 -1.22 -7.54
C ASP A 59 -3.05 -0.63 -7.29
N LEU A 60 -2.32 -1.17 -6.32
CA LEU A 60 -0.99 -0.66 -5.98
C LEU A 60 0.01 -0.80 -7.12
N ARG A 61 -0.12 -1.84 -7.93
CA ARG A 61 0.76 -2.01 -9.10
C ARG A 61 0.62 -0.82 -10.04
N ARG A 62 -0.61 -0.46 -10.35
CA ARG A 62 -0.88 0.67 -11.25
C ARG A 62 -0.45 1.99 -10.63
N LYS A 63 -0.66 2.13 -9.33
CA LYS A 63 -0.24 3.35 -8.61
C LYS A 63 1.26 3.56 -8.70
N PHE A 64 2.04 2.48 -8.69
CA PHE A 64 3.50 2.54 -8.79
C PHE A 64 4.02 2.42 -10.22
N GLY A 65 3.15 2.43 -11.21
CA GLY A 65 3.56 2.34 -12.60
C GLY A 65 3.97 0.95 -13.06
N LEU A 66 3.60 -0.09 -12.33
CA LEU A 66 3.85 -1.46 -12.71
C LEU A 66 2.74 -1.97 -13.64
N PRO A 67 3.03 -2.94 -14.51
CA PRO A 67 2.01 -3.50 -15.40
C PRO A 67 0.86 -4.10 -14.62
N GLU A 68 -0.35 -3.97 -15.15
CA GLU A 68 -1.52 -4.62 -14.61
C GLU A 68 -1.42 -6.13 -14.80
N VAL A 69 -1.86 -6.89 -13.80
CA VAL A 69 -1.93 -8.35 -13.90
C VAL A 69 -3.31 -8.81 -13.44
N GLU A 70 -3.70 -9.99 -13.90
CA GLU A 70 -4.95 -10.60 -13.46
C GLU A 70 -4.86 -11.07 -12.02
N ASP A 71 -5.98 -11.05 -11.33
CA ASP A 71 -6.07 -11.55 -9.98
C ASP A 71 -5.84 -13.07 -9.97
N THR A 72 -5.17 -13.53 -8.92
CA THR A 72 -4.96 -14.96 -8.68
C THR A 72 -5.60 -15.35 -7.36
N VAL A 73 -5.49 -16.60 -6.98
CA VAL A 73 -5.98 -17.06 -5.68
C VAL A 73 -5.23 -16.40 -4.52
N ASN A 74 -4.05 -15.85 -4.79
CA ASN A 74 -3.22 -15.19 -3.76
C ASN A 74 -3.46 -13.70 -3.66
N THR A 75 -4.18 -13.10 -4.60
CA THR A 75 -4.44 -11.66 -4.58
C THR A 75 -5.26 -11.27 -3.36
N ARG A 76 -4.86 -10.19 -2.71
CA ARG A 76 -5.51 -9.72 -1.48
C ARG A 76 -5.77 -8.23 -1.52
N ILE A 77 -6.78 -7.81 -0.77
CA ILE A 77 -7.05 -6.40 -0.54
C ILE A 77 -6.60 -6.10 0.89
N ILE A 78 -5.65 -5.19 1.01
CA ILE A 78 -5.18 -4.73 2.32
C ILE A 78 -5.98 -3.49 2.67
N VAL A 79 -6.84 -3.60 3.68
CA VAL A 79 -7.63 -2.46 4.15
C VAL A 79 -6.76 -1.65 5.10
N MET A 80 -6.48 -0.40 4.72
CA MET A 80 -5.56 0.47 5.43
C MET A 80 -6.25 1.71 5.95
N GLU A 81 -5.75 2.23 7.06
CA GLU A 81 -6.17 3.52 7.58
C GLU A 81 -5.04 4.51 7.39
N LEU A 82 -5.34 5.58 6.68
CA LEU A 82 -4.41 6.65 6.38
C LEU A 82 -4.85 7.92 7.07
N GLU A 83 -3.92 8.82 7.28
CA GLU A 83 -4.24 10.16 7.73
C GLU A 83 -3.89 11.13 6.61
N LEU A 84 -4.90 11.78 6.04
CA LEU A 84 -4.75 12.75 4.96
C LEU A 84 -5.40 14.07 5.38
N ASP A 85 -4.61 15.13 5.37
CA ASP A 85 -5.08 16.47 5.78
C ASP A 85 -5.71 16.47 7.17
N GLY A 86 -5.18 15.67 8.08
CA GLY A 86 -5.67 15.56 9.43
C GLY A 86 -6.89 14.68 9.62
N GLU A 87 -7.38 14.06 8.56
CA GLU A 87 -8.55 13.18 8.63
C GLU A 87 -8.18 11.72 8.41
N ALA A 88 -8.76 10.85 9.22
CA ALA A 88 -8.61 9.41 9.05
C ALA A 88 -9.37 8.97 7.80
N THR A 89 -8.69 8.26 6.92
CA THR A 89 -9.24 7.80 5.65
C THR A 89 -8.97 6.31 5.51
N VAL A 90 -9.98 5.56 5.12
CA VAL A 90 -9.86 4.11 4.93
C VAL A 90 -9.93 3.78 3.45
N LEU A 91 -8.96 3.01 2.98
CA LEU A 91 -8.99 2.50 1.62
C LEU A 91 -8.32 1.14 1.54
N GLY A 92 -8.62 0.42 0.48
CA GLY A 92 -8.01 -0.88 0.21
C GLY A 92 -6.94 -0.79 -0.86
N GLY A 93 -5.83 -1.49 -0.67
CA GLY A 93 -4.80 -1.64 -1.68
C GLY A 93 -4.75 -3.08 -2.14
N VAL A 94 -4.78 -3.29 -3.46
CA VAL A 94 -4.67 -4.64 -4.02
C VAL A 94 -3.20 -5.01 -4.13
N ALA A 95 -2.84 -6.14 -3.51
CA ALA A 95 -1.49 -6.69 -3.56
C ALA A 95 -1.53 -8.07 -4.20
N ASP A 96 -0.43 -8.47 -4.84
CA ASP A 96 -0.34 -9.78 -5.50
C ASP A 96 -0.43 -10.91 -4.48
N SER A 97 0.14 -10.72 -3.31
CA SER A 97 0.05 -11.65 -2.19
C SER A 97 0.46 -10.95 -0.91
N VAL A 98 -0.08 -11.43 0.21
CA VAL A 98 0.29 -10.94 1.53
C VAL A 98 1.05 -12.04 2.25
N HIS A 99 2.12 -11.66 2.92
CA HIS A 99 2.99 -12.57 3.62
C HIS A 99 2.97 -12.34 5.13
N GLU A 100 4.07 -12.62 5.80
CA GLU A 100 4.13 -12.58 7.24
C GLU A 100 4.30 -11.18 7.79
N VAL A 101 4.01 -11.02 9.08
CA VAL A 101 4.37 -9.83 9.84
C VAL A 101 5.79 -10.04 10.38
N ILE A 102 6.65 -9.06 10.15
CA ILE A 102 8.03 -9.11 10.62
C ILE A 102 8.30 -7.95 11.55
N GLU A 103 9.28 -8.13 12.43
CA GLU A 103 9.77 -7.07 13.30
C GLU A 103 11.09 -6.56 12.74
N LEU A 104 11.22 -5.24 12.63
CA LEU A 104 12.45 -4.61 12.16
C LEU A 104 12.92 -3.59 13.17
N GLU A 105 14.20 -3.72 13.55
CA GLU A 105 14.87 -2.74 14.40
C GLU A 105 15.43 -1.62 13.52
N PRO A 106 15.54 -0.39 14.05
CA PRO A 106 16.10 0.73 13.26
C PRO A 106 17.46 0.43 12.65
N ALA A 107 18.30 -0.35 13.32
CA ALA A 107 19.61 -0.73 12.82
C ALA A 107 19.54 -1.56 11.53
N ASN A 108 18.41 -2.21 11.27
CA ASN A 108 18.20 -3.03 10.09
C ASN A 108 17.42 -2.30 9.00
N ILE A 109 17.26 -1.00 9.13
CA ILE A 109 16.54 -0.19 8.14
C ILE A 109 17.48 0.90 7.63
N ASP A 110 17.78 0.82 6.34
CA ASP A 110 18.55 1.85 5.66
C ASP A 110 17.62 2.98 5.20
N PRO A 111 18.13 4.20 5.06
CA PRO A 111 17.33 5.27 4.48
C PRO A 111 16.97 4.97 3.02
N PRO A 112 15.95 5.65 2.48
CA PRO A 112 15.61 5.48 1.07
C PRO A 112 16.80 5.78 0.19
N PRO A 113 16.99 5.02 -0.92
CA PRO A 113 18.11 5.27 -1.80
C PRO A 113 17.95 6.61 -2.52
N ARG A 114 19.05 7.30 -2.73
CA ARG A 114 19.04 8.49 -3.58
C ARG A 114 19.08 8.04 -5.02
N ILE A 115 17.92 7.98 -5.60
CA ILE A 115 17.83 7.67 -7.03
C ILE A 115 17.69 8.99 -7.75
N ALA A 116 18.63 9.26 -8.65
CA ALA A 116 18.62 10.51 -9.37
C ALA A 116 17.32 10.67 -10.15
N MET A 117 16.61 11.71 -9.82
CA MET A 117 15.89 12.53 -10.75
C MET A 117 14.47 12.25 -11.20
N ARG A 118 14.00 11.06 -11.42
CA ARG A 118 12.68 10.85 -11.99
C ARG A 118 11.76 10.00 -11.15
N TRP A 119 12.32 9.43 -10.10
CA TRP A 119 11.57 8.52 -9.26
C TRP A 119 11.16 9.22 -7.99
N ARG A 120 9.91 9.10 -7.68
CA ARG A 120 9.42 9.52 -6.38
C ARG A 120 9.91 8.52 -5.34
N THR A 121 10.71 9.01 -4.41
CA THR A 121 11.14 8.20 -3.26
C THR A 121 10.53 8.70 -1.96
N ASP A 122 9.70 9.74 -2.03
CA ASP A 122 9.03 10.30 -0.88
C ASP A 122 8.05 9.32 -0.21
N PHE A 123 7.58 8.32 -0.96
CA PHE A 123 6.71 7.29 -0.40
C PHE A 123 7.48 6.12 0.23
N ILE A 124 8.79 6.10 0.12
CA ILE A 124 9.62 5.06 0.73
C ILE A 124 10.10 5.57 2.08
N GLN A 125 9.67 4.91 3.15
CA GLN A 125 10.06 5.26 4.50
C GLN A 125 11.45 4.73 4.83
N GLY A 126 11.83 3.60 4.24
CA GLY A 126 13.14 3.00 4.44
C GLY A 126 13.25 1.69 3.68
N MET A 127 14.47 1.13 3.73
CA MET A 127 14.77 -0.17 3.12
C MET A 127 15.13 -1.13 4.25
N GLY A 128 14.21 -2.04 4.55
CA GLY A 128 14.44 -3.07 5.56
C GLY A 128 15.38 -4.13 5.03
N LYS A 129 16.32 -4.55 5.85
CA LYS A 129 17.27 -5.62 5.49
C LYS A 129 16.83 -6.95 6.08
N ARG A 130 16.75 -7.95 5.23
CA ARG A 130 16.40 -9.30 5.63
C ARG A 130 17.31 -10.27 4.89
N GLY A 131 18.37 -10.72 5.55
CA GLY A 131 19.41 -11.49 4.88
C GLY A 131 20.08 -10.65 3.80
N ASP A 132 20.12 -11.14 2.57
CA ASP A 132 20.68 -10.43 1.43
C ASP A 132 19.62 -9.62 0.66
N ASP A 133 18.38 -9.67 1.10
CA ASP A 133 17.27 -9.01 0.42
C ASP A 133 16.86 -7.73 1.12
N PHE A 134 16.24 -6.84 0.35
CA PHE A 134 15.66 -5.62 0.88
C PHE A 134 14.16 -5.69 0.79
N ILE A 135 13.51 -5.06 1.78
CA ILE A 135 12.06 -4.90 1.81
C ILE A 135 11.79 -3.40 1.76
N ILE A 136 10.97 -2.98 0.80
CA ILE A 136 10.64 -1.57 0.63
C ILE A 136 9.56 -1.20 1.64
N ILE A 137 9.90 -0.39 2.64
CA ILE A 137 8.94 0.04 3.64
C ILE A 137 8.23 1.29 3.14
N LEU A 138 6.93 1.21 3.00
CA LEU A 138 6.13 2.29 2.45
C LEU A 138 5.58 3.20 3.54
N ASP A 139 5.60 4.49 3.26
CA ASP A 139 4.81 5.48 3.98
C ASP A 139 3.52 5.64 3.20
N VAL A 140 2.47 4.93 3.62
CA VAL A 140 1.22 4.93 2.86
C VAL A 140 0.54 6.29 2.85
N ASN A 141 0.79 7.14 3.84
CA ASN A 141 0.28 8.51 3.81
C ASN A 141 0.92 9.32 2.69
N ALA A 142 2.15 9.01 2.32
CA ALA A 142 2.87 9.69 1.24
C ALA A 142 2.56 9.08 -0.14
N VAL A 143 2.10 7.82 -0.17
CA VAL A 143 1.72 7.17 -1.43
C VAL A 143 0.53 7.87 -2.07
N PHE A 144 -0.41 8.31 -1.24
CA PHE A 144 -1.61 8.98 -1.70
C PHE A 144 -1.58 10.44 -1.30
N THR A 145 -1.90 11.32 -2.24
CA THR A 145 -1.98 12.76 -1.99
C THR A 145 -3.45 13.14 -1.80
N SER A 146 -3.68 14.34 -1.28
CA SER A 146 -5.04 14.89 -1.17
C SER A 146 -5.70 14.95 -2.55
N GLU A 147 -4.93 15.25 -3.58
CA GLU A 147 -5.43 15.30 -4.94
C GLU A 147 -5.89 13.92 -5.40
N ASP A 148 -5.10 12.87 -5.13
CA ASP A 148 -5.49 11.50 -5.43
C ASP A 148 -6.81 11.16 -4.75
N MET A 149 -6.96 11.51 -3.48
CA MET A 149 -8.16 11.18 -2.73
C MET A 149 -9.37 11.95 -3.23
N ALA A 150 -9.19 13.17 -3.71
CA ALA A 150 -10.28 13.92 -4.32
C ALA A 150 -10.79 13.25 -5.60
N LEU A 151 -9.87 12.61 -6.36
CA LEU A 151 -10.23 11.92 -7.60
C LEU A 151 -10.93 10.58 -7.36
N ILE A 152 -10.69 9.94 -6.23
CA ILE A 152 -11.28 8.63 -5.93
C ILE A 152 -12.40 8.70 -4.88
N ALA A 153 -12.71 9.90 -4.39
CA ALA A 153 -13.78 10.07 -3.42
C ALA A 153 -15.12 9.66 -4.02
N VAL A 154 -15.87 8.88 -3.27
CA VAL A 154 -17.20 8.42 -3.65
C VAL A 154 -18.20 9.14 -2.74
N GLU A 155 -19.04 9.94 -3.35
CA GLU A 155 -20.07 10.65 -2.62
C GLU A 155 -21.41 9.92 -2.73
#